data_7e35589efebfaeefaaa833dfc452982d
#
_entry.id   7e35589efebfaeefaaa833dfc452982d
#
_cell.length_a   1.000
_cell.length_b   1.000
_cell.length_c   1.000
_cell.angle_alpha   90.00
_cell.angle_beta   90.00
_cell.angle_gamma   90.00
#
_symmetry.space_group_name_H-M   'P 1'
#
loop_
_entity.id
_entity.type
_entity.pdbx_description
1 polymer ?
#
loop_
_entity_poly.entity_id
_entity_poly.type
_entity_poly.pdbx_seq_one_letter_code
_entity_poly.pdbx_strand_id
1 'polypeptide(L)'
;MLTVERIETIPLLVPLGRVYKGSHYQMTHRAPVVVRIFTTEGIIGEAYVADEDSNFVEISTVIDKEITPLLIGQDVRSVERCWELTRPTTFDILRDRRIGLIATAAIDTAIWDAIGKLHNEPLWRLWGGFTNSLPMIEIGGYYGTGITIEDEITQIKARGAIGIKFKVGGM
;
A
#
# COMPACT_ATOMS: atom_id res chain seq x y z
N MET A 1 4.49 -26.60 4.10
CA MET A 1 3.44 -25.64 3.65
C MET A 1 3.73 -24.32 4.33
N LEU A 2 3.67 -23.22 3.60
CA LEU A 2 3.88 -21.89 4.19
C LEU A 2 2.53 -21.35 4.71
N THR A 3 2.12 -21.81 5.87
CA THR A 3 0.75 -21.63 6.38
C THR A 3 0.64 -20.35 7.20
N VAL A 4 -0.43 -19.57 6.97
CA VAL A 4 -0.74 -18.38 7.77
C VAL A 4 -1.03 -18.79 9.21
N GLU A 5 -0.22 -18.31 10.13
CA GLU A 5 -0.38 -18.53 11.58
C GLU A 5 -1.10 -17.36 12.24
N ARG A 6 -0.74 -16.13 11.88
CA ARG A 6 -1.28 -14.90 12.45
C ARG A 6 -1.18 -13.75 11.45
N ILE A 7 -2.15 -12.86 11.47
CA ILE A 7 -2.10 -11.58 10.78
C ILE A 7 -2.15 -10.46 11.82
N GLU A 8 -1.34 -9.44 11.62
CA GLU A 8 -1.27 -8.26 12.48
C GLU A 8 -1.48 -7.02 11.63
N THR A 9 -2.31 -6.10 12.10
CA THR A 9 -2.47 -4.78 11.51
C THR A 9 -1.99 -3.71 12.47
N ILE A 10 -1.29 -2.69 11.93
CA ILE A 10 -0.80 -1.56 12.70
C ILE A 10 -1.29 -0.29 11.99
N PRO A 11 -2.46 0.23 12.37
CA PRO A 11 -2.94 1.50 11.86
C PRO A 11 -2.11 2.65 12.45
N LEU A 12 -1.62 3.54 11.61
CA LEU A 12 -0.77 4.66 12.00
C LEU A 12 -1.40 5.98 11.52
N LEU A 13 -1.20 7.04 12.27
CA LEU A 13 -1.52 8.40 11.87
C LEU A 13 -0.27 9.27 12.02
N VAL A 14 0.37 9.57 10.89
CA VAL A 14 1.69 10.22 10.87
C VAL A 14 1.52 11.67 10.40
N PRO A 15 1.80 12.68 11.24
CA PRO A 15 1.73 14.06 10.83
C PRO A 15 2.76 14.36 9.74
N LEU A 16 2.38 15.15 8.75
CA LEU A 16 3.28 15.62 7.71
C LEU A 16 3.95 16.92 8.14
N GLY A 17 5.22 17.09 7.75
CA GLY A 17 5.98 18.30 8.06
C GLY A 17 5.47 19.56 7.37
N ARG A 18 4.54 19.43 6.41
CA ARG A 18 3.83 20.52 5.74
C ARG A 18 2.47 20.04 5.24
N VAL A 19 1.59 20.98 4.97
CA VAL A 19 0.30 20.68 4.32
C VAL A 19 0.50 20.47 2.82
N TYR A 20 -0.01 19.38 2.28
CA TYR A 20 -0.02 19.10 0.85
C TYR A 20 -1.42 19.39 0.29
N LYS A 21 -1.52 20.41 -0.56
CA LYS A 21 -2.80 20.82 -1.15
C LYS A 21 -2.85 20.48 -2.64
N GLY A 22 -3.96 19.89 -3.06
CA GLY A 22 -4.38 19.82 -4.45
C GLY A 22 -5.65 20.64 -4.66
N SER A 23 -6.30 20.51 -5.83
CA SER A 23 -7.49 21.30 -6.19
C SER A 23 -8.67 21.12 -5.22
N HIS A 24 -8.89 19.91 -4.71
CA HIS A 24 -10.08 19.58 -3.88
C HIS A 24 -9.73 18.81 -2.59
N TYR A 25 -8.46 18.77 -2.21
CA TYR A 25 -8.04 18.10 -0.99
C TYR A 25 -6.84 18.80 -0.35
N GLN A 26 -6.68 18.54 0.93
CA GLN A 26 -5.45 18.84 1.65
C GLN A 26 -5.10 17.66 2.55
N MET A 27 -3.81 17.37 2.65
CA MET A 27 -3.28 16.32 3.53
C MET A 27 -2.38 16.95 4.58
N THR A 28 -2.70 16.70 5.83
CA THR A 28 -1.90 17.08 7.01
C THR A 28 -1.24 15.88 7.67
N HIS A 29 -1.73 14.69 7.35
CA HIS A 29 -1.27 13.42 7.88
C HIS A 29 -1.16 12.37 6.76
N ARG A 30 -0.43 11.31 7.02
CA ARG A 30 -0.55 10.03 6.35
C ARG A 30 -1.17 9.03 7.32
N ALA A 31 -2.10 8.24 6.84
CA ALA A 31 -2.80 7.22 7.61
C ALA A 31 -2.53 5.81 7.03
N PRO A 32 -1.29 5.31 7.08
CA PRO A 32 -0.99 3.98 6.60
C PRO A 32 -1.46 2.92 7.58
N VAL A 33 -1.84 1.76 7.03
CA VAL A 33 -2.00 0.51 7.77
C VAL A 33 -0.87 -0.41 7.36
N VAL A 34 0.02 -0.75 8.29
CA VAL A 34 1.01 -1.80 8.09
C VAL A 34 0.36 -3.14 8.35
N VAL A 35 0.60 -4.10 7.48
CA VAL A 35 0.08 -5.47 7.57
C VAL A 35 1.25 -6.43 7.63
N ARG A 36 1.18 -7.40 8.56
CA ARG A 36 2.15 -8.47 8.71
C ARG A 36 1.44 -9.82 8.72
N ILE A 37 1.86 -10.71 7.85
CA ILE A 37 1.41 -12.10 7.80
C ILE A 37 2.53 -12.98 8.35
N PHE A 38 2.31 -13.58 9.50
CA PHE A 38 3.23 -14.52 10.11
C PHE A 38 2.91 -15.93 9.64
N THR A 39 3.93 -16.67 9.25
CA THR A 39 3.77 -18.04 8.78
C THR A 39 4.40 -19.04 9.73
N THR A 40 3.94 -20.29 9.68
CA THR A 40 4.44 -21.40 10.51
C THR A 40 5.93 -21.70 10.30
N GLU A 41 6.52 -21.25 9.19
CA GLU A 41 7.96 -21.42 8.92
C GLU A 41 8.80 -20.19 9.33
N GLY A 42 8.20 -19.23 10.07
CA GLY A 42 8.87 -18.05 10.58
C GLY A 42 9.08 -16.94 9.54
N ILE A 43 8.59 -17.11 8.31
CA ILE A 43 8.61 -16.05 7.31
C ILE A 43 7.50 -15.05 7.62
N ILE A 44 7.84 -13.76 7.57
CA ILE A 44 6.88 -12.67 7.79
C ILE A 44 6.73 -11.91 6.47
N GLY A 45 5.54 -11.99 5.88
CA GLY A 45 5.16 -11.14 4.76
C GLY A 45 4.67 -9.79 5.25
N GLU A 46 5.14 -8.70 4.65
CA GLU A 46 4.84 -7.35 5.08
C GLU A 46 4.35 -6.50 3.92
N ALA A 47 3.38 -5.68 4.20
CA ALA A 47 2.89 -4.64 3.28
C ALA A 47 2.45 -3.41 4.05
N TYR A 48 2.29 -2.31 3.35
CA TYR A 48 1.50 -1.20 3.86
C TYR A 48 0.56 -0.69 2.78
N VAL A 49 -0.58 -0.19 3.20
CA VAL A 49 -1.47 0.61 2.37
C VAL A 49 -1.54 2.00 2.98
N ALA A 50 -1.61 3.01 2.14
CA ALA A 50 -1.75 4.39 2.58
C ALA A 50 -3.12 4.90 2.19
N ASP A 51 -3.84 5.42 3.13
CA ASP A 51 -5.06 6.18 2.89
C ASP A 51 -4.87 7.66 3.24
N GLU A 52 -5.82 8.46 2.82
CA GLU A 52 -5.77 9.92 2.88
C GLU A 52 -6.07 10.47 4.27
N ASP A 53 -6.39 9.76 5.26
CA ASP A 53 -6.49 10.13 6.67
C ASP A 53 -7.75 9.67 7.45
N SER A 54 -8.74 9.10 6.80
CA SER A 54 -10.01 8.82 7.49
C SER A 54 -10.37 7.35 7.65
N ASN A 55 -9.94 6.48 6.73
CA ASN A 55 -10.45 5.10 6.67
C ASN A 55 -9.48 4.03 7.21
N PHE A 56 -8.31 4.43 7.69
CA PHE A 56 -7.26 3.48 8.10
C PHE A 56 -7.72 2.53 9.24
N VAL A 57 -8.53 3.03 10.17
CA VAL A 57 -9.09 2.20 11.26
C VAL A 57 -10.11 1.20 10.72
N GLU A 58 -10.93 1.62 9.76
CA GLU A 58 -11.92 0.73 9.14
C GLU A 58 -11.25 -0.32 8.26
N ILE A 59 -10.22 0.04 7.48
CA ILE A 59 -9.40 -0.89 6.70
C ILE A 59 -8.77 -1.94 7.62
N SER A 60 -8.18 -1.52 8.73
CA SER A 60 -7.62 -2.41 9.74
C SER A 60 -8.70 -3.35 10.31
N THR A 61 -9.88 -2.81 10.62
CA THR A 61 -11.01 -3.59 11.15
C THR A 61 -11.48 -4.66 10.15
N VAL A 62 -11.55 -4.34 8.86
CA VAL A 62 -11.90 -5.31 7.82
C VAL A 62 -10.87 -6.43 7.75
N ILE A 63 -9.57 -6.09 7.80
CA ILE A 63 -8.53 -7.11 7.81
C ILE A 63 -8.66 -8.01 9.03
N ASP A 64 -8.79 -7.44 10.22
CA ASP A 64 -8.78 -8.18 11.48
C ASP A 64 -10.03 -9.05 11.66
N LYS A 65 -11.21 -8.54 11.30
CA LYS A 65 -12.49 -9.19 11.60
C LYS A 65 -13.05 -10.04 10.48
N GLU A 66 -12.78 -9.66 9.22
CA GLU A 66 -13.38 -10.32 8.08
C GLU A 66 -12.36 -11.17 7.30
N ILE A 67 -11.14 -10.66 7.07
CA ILE A 67 -10.14 -11.35 6.25
C ILE A 67 -9.34 -12.36 7.07
N THR A 68 -8.84 -11.97 8.23
CA THR A 68 -7.97 -12.82 9.07
C THR A 68 -8.58 -14.19 9.35
N PRO A 69 -9.86 -14.30 9.78
CA PRO A 69 -10.46 -15.62 10.05
C PRO A 69 -10.51 -16.54 8.83
N LEU A 70 -10.54 -15.99 7.62
CA LEU A 70 -10.59 -16.76 6.37
C LEU A 70 -9.21 -17.30 5.95
N LEU A 71 -8.15 -16.61 6.36
CA LEU A 71 -6.78 -16.91 5.91
C LEU A 71 -5.97 -17.75 6.91
N ILE A 72 -6.31 -17.74 8.19
CA ILE A 72 -5.65 -18.60 9.17
C ILE A 72 -5.70 -20.06 8.70
N GLY A 73 -4.54 -20.72 8.69
CA GLY A 73 -4.38 -22.10 8.22
C GLY A 73 -4.27 -22.27 6.70
N GLN A 74 -4.41 -21.22 5.90
CA GLN A 74 -4.23 -21.29 4.44
C GLN A 74 -2.72 -21.25 4.08
N ASP A 75 -2.34 -21.94 3.01
CA ASP A 75 -1.00 -21.86 2.43
C ASP A 75 -0.89 -20.59 1.58
N VAL A 76 -0.01 -19.66 1.95
CA VAL A 76 0.17 -18.39 1.22
C VAL A 76 0.62 -18.58 -0.23
N ARG A 77 1.22 -19.74 -0.57
CA ARG A 77 1.60 -20.07 -1.95
C ARG A 77 0.41 -20.33 -2.84
N SER A 78 -0.74 -20.61 -2.26
CA SER A 78 -2.02 -20.73 -2.98
C SER A 78 -2.67 -19.34 -3.14
N VAL A 79 -1.97 -18.42 -3.84
CA VAL A 79 -2.35 -17.00 -3.96
C VAL A 79 -3.79 -16.85 -4.45
N GLU A 80 -4.17 -17.55 -5.53
CA GLU A 80 -5.53 -17.53 -6.08
C GLU A 80 -6.57 -17.96 -5.03
N ARG A 81 -6.25 -18.98 -4.21
CA ARG A 81 -7.13 -19.42 -3.15
C ARG A 81 -7.30 -18.36 -2.07
N CYS A 82 -6.21 -17.72 -1.65
CA CYS A 82 -6.25 -16.63 -0.69
C CYS A 82 -7.08 -15.45 -1.23
N TRP A 83 -6.89 -15.11 -2.50
CA TRP A 83 -7.66 -14.09 -3.20
C TRP A 83 -9.18 -14.42 -3.20
N GLU A 84 -9.57 -15.60 -3.64
CA GLU A 84 -10.97 -16.01 -3.68
C GLU A 84 -11.63 -15.99 -2.29
N LEU A 85 -10.91 -16.36 -1.24
CA LEU A 85 -11.40 -16.28 0.13
C LEU A 85 -11.65 -14.84 0.60
N THR A 86 -10.79 -13.90 0.22
CA THR A 86 -10.89 -12.50 0.66
C THR A 86 -11.78 -11.64 -0.24
N ARG A 87 -11.99 -12.02 -1.50
CA ARG A 87 -12.78 -11.28 -2.48
C ARG A 87 -14.19 -10.87 -2.02
N PRO A 88 -14.94 -11.68 -1.25
CA PRO A 88 -16.27 -11.27 -0.79
C PRO A 88 -16.28 -9.99 0.05
N THR A 89 -15.20 -9.63 0.74
CA THR A 89 -15.12 -8.38 1.52
C THR A 89 -15.23 -7.14 0.63
N THR A 90 -15.01 -7.28 -0.68
CA THR A 90 -15.12 -6.18 -1.65
C THR A 90 -16.55 -5.94 -2.13
N PHE A 91 -17.52 -6.77 -1.76
CA PHE A 91 -18.91 -6.73 -2.24
C PHE A 91 -19.93 -6.18 -1.25
N ASP A 92 -19.49 -5.74 -0.08
CA ASP A 92 -20.39 -5.12 0.89
C ASP A 92 -20.95 -3.80 0.32
N ILE A 93 -22.26 -3.76 0.07
CA ILE A 93 -22.95 -2.62 -0.51
C ILE A 93 -23.17 -1.49 0.49
N LEU A 94 -23.01 -1.76 1.79
CA LEU A 94 -23.19 -0.78 2.87
C LEU A 94 -21.89 -0.07 3.25
N ARG A 95 -20.78 -0.52 2.69
CA ARG A 95 -19.45 0.04 2.90
C ARG A 95 -18.92 0.70 1.63
N ASP A 96 -18.12 1.77 1.80
CA ASP A 96 -17.33 2.26 0.66
C ASP A 96 -16.47 1.10 0.11
N ARG A 97 -16.72 0.75 -1.13
CA ARG A 97 -16.04 -0.37 -1.80
C ARG A 97 -14.52 -0.26 -1.78
N ARG A 98 -13.99 0.98 -1.74
CA ARG A 98 -12.55 1.20 -1.65
C ARG A 98 -11.94 0.54 -0.42
N ILE A 99 -12.63 0.54 0.72
CA ILE A 99 -12.13 -0.01 1.98
C ILE A 99 -11.86 -1.51 1.85
N GLY A 100 -12.82 -2.28 1.32
CA GLY A 100 -12.63 -3.71 1.06
C GLY A 100 -11.54 -3.99 0.05
N LEU A 101 -11.47 -3.19 -1.03
CA LEU A 101 -10.42 -3.32 -2.05
C LEU A 101 -9.02 -3.02 -1.49
N ILE A 102 -8.87 -1.97 -0.67
CA ILE A 102 -7.60 -1.61 -0.05
C ILE A 102 -7.16 -2.70 0.95
N ALA A 103 -8.09 -3.19 1.77
CA ALA A 103 -7.83 -4.26 2.72
C ALA A 103 -7.36 -5.54 2.02
N THR A 104 -8.06 -5.96 0.95
CA THR A 104 -7.67 -7.14 0.16
C THR A 104 -6.32 -6.94 -0.53
N ALA A 105 -6.06 -5.76 -1.11
CA ALA A 105 -4.79 -5.45 -1.76
C ALA A 105 -3.61 -5.48 -0.77
N ALA A 106 -3.79 -5.01 0.46
CA ALA A 106 -2.76 -5.05 1.50
C ALA A 106 -2.37 -6.50 1.83
N ILE A 107 -3.35 -7.36 1.98
CA ILE A 107 -3.14 -8.79 2.24
C ILE A 107 -2.46 -9.49 1.06
N ASP A 108 -2.93 -9.26 -0.16
CA ASP A 108 -2.32 -9.82 -1.37
C ASP A 108 -0.84 -9.41 -1.51
N THR A 109 -0.55 -8.14 -1.27
CA THR A 109 0.84 -7.64 -1.29
C THR A 109 1.70 -8.31 -0.22
N ALA A 110 1.19 -8.50 1.00
CA ALA A 110 1.92 -9.17 2.07
C ALA A 110 2.13 -10.67 1.79
N ILE A 111 1.18 -11.33 1.14
CA ILE A 111 1.32 -12.72 0.67
C ILE A 111 2.46 -12.82 -0.34
N TRP A 112 2.50 -11.94 -1.35
CA TRP A 112 3.57 -11.92 -2.33
C TRP A 112 4.93 -11.59 -1.71
N ASP A 113 4.99 -10.69 -0.73
CA ASP A 113 6.23 -10.41 0.00
C ASP A 113 6.74 -11.66 0.76
N ALA A 114 5.85 -12.42 1.39
CA ALA A 114 6.21 -13.70 2.02
C ALA A 114 6.77 -14.70 0.99
N ILE A 115 6.17 -14.77 -0.20
CA ILE A 115 6.64 -15.65 -1.28
C ILE A 115 8.02 -15.20 -1.79
N GLY A 116 8.24 -13.91 -1.98
CA GLY A 116 9.55 -13.36 -2.34
C GLY A 116 10.63 -13.72 -1.32
N LYS A 117 10.34 -13.57 -0.03
CA LYS A 117 11.21 -13.93 1.08
C LYS A 117 11.47 -15.45 1.14
N LEU A 118 10.46 -16.28 0.90
CA LEU A 118 10.60 -17.73 0.83
C LEU A 118 11.63 -18.16 -0.23
N HIS A 119 11.59 -17.53 -1.40
CA HIS A 119 12.50 -17.83 -2.51
C HIS A 119 13.80 -17.05 -2.44
N ASN A 120 13.96 -16.14 -1.48
CA ASN A 120 15.10 -15.21 -1.38
C ASN A 120 15.34 -14.44 -2.70
N GLU A 121 14.24 -14.06 -3.37
CA GLU A 121 14.26 -13.37 -4.67
C GLU A 121 13.32 -12.17 -4.65
N PRO A 122 13.71 -11.06 -5.29
CA PRO A 122 12.81 -9.93 -5.46
C PRO A 122 11.64 -10.27 -6.39
N LEU A 123 10.45 -9.76 -6.09
CA LEU A 123 9.23 -10.09 -6.83
C LEU A 123 9.34 -9.80 -8.33
N TRP A 124 9.99 -8.71 -8.72
CA TRP A 124 10.16 -8.39 -10.14
C TRP A 124 10.84 -9.53 -10.93
N ARG A 125 11.78 -10.25 -10.29
CA ARG A 125 12.46 -11.39 -10.89
C ARG A 125 11.56 -12.62 -10.92
N LEU A 126 10.85 -12.91 -9.82
CA LEU A 126 9.88 -14.01 -9.77
C LEU A 126 8.80 -13.88 -10.84
N TRP A 127 8.41 -12.67 -11.17
CA TRP A 127 7.41 -12.38 -12.21
C TRP A 127 8.02 -12.25 -13.62
N GLY A 128 9.29 -12.61 -13.81
CA GLY A 128 9.92 -12.62 -15.11
C GLY A 128 10.39 -11.25 -15.61
N GLY A 129 10.58 -10.29 -14.73
CA GLY A 129 11.10 -8.97 -15.09
C GLY A 129 12.53 -9.04 -15.63
N PHE A 130 12.85 -8.19 -16.58
CA PHE A 130 14.15 -8.15 -17.26
C PHE A 130 15.07 -7.03 -16.77
N THR A 131 14.58 -6.10 -15.97
CA THR A 131 15.37 -4.99 -15.43
C THR A 131 15.09 -4.75 -13.96
N ASN A 132 16.11 -4.36 -13.23
CA ASN A 132 16.03 -3.96 -11.82
C ASN A 132 16.03 -2.44 -11.64
N SER A 133 15.96 -1.69 -12.72
CA SER A 133 15.97 -0.23 -12.71
C SER A 133 14.78 0.31 -13.50
N LEU A 134 14.05 1.23 -12.90
CA LEU A 134 12.92 1.90 -13.51
C LEU A 134 13.15 3.42 -13.52
N PRO A 135 12.74 4.12 -14.61
CA PRO A 135 12.75 5.58 -14.63
C PRO A 135 11.75 6.11 -13.60
N MET A 136 12.17 7.11 -12.83
CA MET A 136 11.36 7.70 -11.77
C MET A 136 10.82 9.06 -12.19
N ILE A 137 9.55 9.31 -11.92
CA ILE A 137 8.94 10.64 -11.91
C ILE A 137 8.53 11.01 -10.48
N GLU A 138 8.60 12.29 -10.13
CA GLU A 138 8.10 12.78 -8.86
C GLU A 138 6.80 13.57 -9.02
N ILE A 139 6.05 13.69 -7.92
CA ILE A 139 4.84 14.51 -7.87
C ILE A 139 5.21 15.86 -7.30
N GLY A 140 4.91 16.93 -8.03
CA GLY A 140 5.15 18.31 -7.65
C GLY A 140 3.95 19.22 -7.88
N GLY A 141 4.15 20.53 -7.71
CA GLY A 141 3.13 21.54 -7.93
C GLY A 141 2.02 21.54 -6.88
N TYR A 142 2.34 21.16 -5.64
CA TYR A 142 1.39 21.32 -4.54
C TYR A 142 1.15 22.79 -4.22
N TYR A 143 -0.09 23.19 -3.98
CA TYR A 143 -0.45 24.58 -3.74
C TYR A 143 -0.01 25.06 -2.36
N GLY A 144 0.35 26.35 -2.29
CA GLY A 144 0.68 27.02 -1.03
C GLY A 144 2.01 26.61 -0.40
N THR A 145 2.92 26.01 -1.17
CA THR A 145 4.25 25.59 -0.67
C THR A 145 5.24 26.76 -0.52
N GLY A 146 5.01 27.89 -1.19
CA GLY A 146 5.97 29.00 -1.26
C GLY A 146 7.23 28.70 -2.11
N ILE A 147 7.32 27.54 -2.74
CA ILE A 147 8.42 27.15 -3.63
C ILE A 147 8.01 27.50 -5.05
N THR A 148 8.92 28.08 -5.84
CA THR A 148 8.67 28.33 -7.26
C THR A 148 8.69 27.02 -8.04
N ILE A 149 8.01 26.97 -9.17
CA ILE A 149 8.02 25.79 -10.05
C ILE A 149 9.44 25.47 -10.52
N GLU A 150 10.22 26.49 -10.83
CA GLU A 150 11.61 26.37 -11.28
C GLU A 150 12.51 25.75 -10.22
N ASP A 151 12.36 26.21 -8.96
CA ASP A 151 13.12 25.65 -7.82
C ASP A 151 12.71 24.20 -7.54
N GLU A 152 11.40 23.89 -7.62
CA GLU A 152 10.91 22.53 -7.44
C GLU A 152 11.43 21.59 -8.53
N ILE A 153 11.40 22.02 -9.80
CA ILE A 153 11.98 21.27 -10.92
C ILE A 153 13.48 21.02 -10.69
N THR A 154 14.20 22.02 -10.23
CA THR A 154 15.66 21.92 -9.97
C THR A 154 15.93 20.88 -8.88
N GLN A 155 15.18 20.92 -7.77
CA GLN A 155 15.31 19.96 -6.68
C GLN A 155 14.96 18.52 -7.12
N ILE A 156 13.90 18.36 -7.91
CA ILE A 156 13.45 17.05 -8.39
C ILE A 156 14.47 16.45 -9.36
N LYS A 157 15.01 17.25 -10.27
CA LYS A 157 16.10 16.81 -11.17
C LYS A 157 17.36 16.40 -10.39
N ALA A 158 17.71 17.15 -9.35
CA ALA A 158 18.88 16.83 -8.50
C ALA A 158 18.74 15.47 -7.78
N ARG A 159 17.50 14.98 -7.57
CA ARG A 159 17.24 13.64 -7.03
C ARG A 159 17.23 12.54 -8.10
N GLY A 160 17.48 12.86 -9.35
CA GLY A 160 17.56 11.88 -10.44
C GLY A 160 16.22 11.53 -11.11
N ALA A 161 15.14 12.26 -10.83
CA ALA A 161 13.88 12.06 -11.53
C ALA A 161 13.98 12.52 -12.98
N ILE A 162 13.36 11.76 -13.89
CA ILE A 162 13.31 12.06 -15.33
C ILE A 162 12.06 12.86 -15.73
N GLY A 163 11.13 13.05 -14.81
CA GLY A 163 9.90 13.79 -15.06
C GLY A 163 9.18 14.20 -13.80
N ILE A 164 8.18 15.06 -13.96
CA ILE A 164 7.36 15.58 -12.86
C ILE A 164 5.90 15.47 -13.23
N LYS A 165 5.09 14.98 -12.29
CA LYS A 165 3.63 15.04 -12.36
C LYS A 165 3.14 16.24 -11.54
N PHE A 166 2.72 17.31 -12.22
CA PHE A 166 2.20 18.50 -11.55
C PHE A 166 0.73 18.37 -11.13
N LYS A 167 0.40 19.04 -10.04
CA LYS A 167 -0.98 19.35 -9.67
C LYS A 167 -1.44 20.55 -10.49
N VAL A 168 -2.54 20.40 -11.23
CA VAL A 168 -3.14 21.47 -12.06
C VAL A 168 -4.64 21.55 -11.79
N GLY A 169 -5.25 22.70 -12.15
CA GLY A 169 -6.70 22.89 -12.07
C GLY A 169 -7.22 23.36 -10.70
N GLY A 170 -6.34 23.79 -9.80
CA GLY A 170 -6.73 24.49 -8.58
C GLY A 170 -6.81 25.99 -8.83
N MET A 171 -7.94 26.59 -8.54
CA MET A 171 -8.10 28.05 -8.38
C MET A 171 -8.23 28.38 -6.88
#